data_8406fa54b55d999ce0815491aa354a38
#
_entry.id   8406fa54b55d999ce0815491aa354a38
#
_cell.length_a   1.000
_cell.length_b   1.000
_cell.length_c   1.000
_cell.angle_alpha   90.00
_cell.angle_beta   90.00
_cell.angle_gamma   90.00
#
_symmetry.space_group_name_H-M   'P 1'
#
loop_
_entity.id
_entity.type
_entity.pdbx_description
1 polymer ?
#
loop_
_entity_poly.entity_id
_entity_poly.type
_entity_poly.pdbx_seq_one_letter_code
_entity_poly.pdbx_strand_id
1 'polypeptide(L)'
;MPRVVIVGATGTGKTALALDLARSEPGRYELVSVDAMAVYRFLDLGTAKPTQAERAEASWHLIDIVDPSQQFSVAAFQAAARHVLEGIESRNHVPVLVGGTGLYHRAVLDSLVIPGRFPDVAAALEAEAERPGGVAELFRRLCELDPMGAQRVEPANRRRIVRALEVTIGTGRPFSSYGPGLVSYAPTTATIVGLQLERGELDRRLAVRFEDQLARGLLEEVRALASRPAGLSRTARQAIGYRELLSHVEQGVPLEQANAESLRRLRALARRQEAWFRRDPRVHWIRADRSDLLGAVRALLADADSVEAVRH
;
A
#
# COMPACT_ATOMS: atom_id res chain seq x y z
N MET A 1 -5.48 -1.57 -19.46
CA MET A 1 -4.32 -1.38 -18.53
C MET A 1 -4.46 -0.02 -17.87
N PRO A 2 -4.03 0.17 -16.61
CA PRO A 2 -4.12 1.47 -15.97
C PRO A 2 -3.28 2.49 -16.71
N ARG A 3 -3.86 3.61 -17.10
CA ARG A 3 -3.15 4.68 -17.81
C ARG A 3 -2.55 5.72 -16.87
N VAL A 4 -3.13 5.88 -15.66
CA VAL A 4 -2.68 6.88 -14.69
C VAL A 4 -2.44 6.22 -13.34
N VAL A 5 -1.30 6.52 -12.73
CA VAL A 5 -0.93 6.02 -11.40
C VAL A 5 -0.40 7.17 -10.57
N ILE A 6 -1.05 7.46 -9.44
CA ILE A 6 -0.64 8.53 -8.53
C ILE A 6 -0.07 7.91 -7.27
N VAL A 7 1.24 8.06 -7.08
CA VAL A 7 1.99 7.50 -5.94
C VAL A 7 2.63 8.58 -5.09
N GLY A 8 3.15 8.21 -3.94
CA GLY A 8 3.86 9.09 -3.02
C GLY A 8 3.57 8.75 -1.57
N ALA A 9 4.23 9.45 -0.67
CA ALA A 9 4.04 9.28 0.77
C ALA A 9 2.61 9.64 1.20
N THR A 10 2.15 9.05 2.32
CA THR A 10 0.92 9.52 2.97
C THR A 10 1.09 11.00 3.35
N GLY A 11 0.04 11.82 3.18
CA GLY A 11 0.09 13.27 3.45
C GLY A 11 0.49 14.15 2.25
N THR A 12 0.86 13.58 1.08
CA THR A 12 1.28 14.39 -0.09
C THR A 12 0.13 14.92 -0.93
N GLY A 13 -1.14 14.59 -0.64
CA GLY A 13 -2.28 15.12 -1.42
C GLY A 13 -2.72 14.26 -2.62
N LYS A 14 -2.32 12.99 -2.69
CA LYS A 14 -2.69 12.08 -3.80
C LYS A 14 -4.18 12.00 -4.07
N THR A 15 -5.00 11.87 -3.02
CA THR A 15 -6.46 11.79 -3.12
C THR A 15 -7.06 13.05 -3.71
N ALA A 16 -6.61 14.23 -3.25
CA ALA A 16 -7.05 15.51 -3.78
C ALA A 16 -6.73 15.64 -5.29
N LEU A 17 -5.48 15.34 -5.68
CA LEU A 17 -5.09 15.35 -7.09
C LEU A 17 -5.92 14.41 -7.95
N ALA A 18 -6.21 13.19 -7.44
CA ALA A 18 -7.03 12.22 -8.17
C ALA A 18 -8.46 12.72 -8.37
N LEU A 19 -9.05 13.36 -7.36
CA LEU A 19 -10.36 14.00 -7.46
C LEU A 19 -10.34 15.19 -8.43
N ASP A 20 -9.31 16.04 -8.36
CA ASP A 20 -9.18 17.16 -9.29
C ASP A 20 -9.06 16.68 -10.75
N LEU A 21 -8.32 15.59 -10.97
CA LEU A 21 -8.25 14.97 -12.28
C LEU A 21 -9.61 14.44 -12.74
N ALA A 22 -10.34 13.75 -11.86
CA ALA A 22 -11.67 13.23 -12.18
C ALA A 22 -12.70 14.35 -12.45
N ARG A 23 -12.64 15.45 -11.68
CA ARG A 23 -13.48 16.65 -11.89
C ARG A 23 -13.16 17.37 -13.21
N SER A 24 -11.89 17.35 -13.64
CA SER A 24 -11.48 18.05 -14.85
C SER A 24 -12.07 17.45 -16.14
N GLU A 25 -12.42 16.16 -16.11
CA GLU A 25 -13.02 15.44 -17.22
C GLU A 25 -14.08 14.46 -16.69
N PRO A 26 -15.29 14.93 -16.37
CA PRO A 26 -16.35 14.09 -15.79
C PRO A 26 -16.68 12.88 -16.68
N GLY A 27 -16.78 11.71 -16.07
CA GLY A 27 -17.09 10.46 -16.78
C GLY A 27 -15.90 9.79 -17.48
N ARG A 28 -14.72 10.43 -17.51
CA ARG A 28 -13.53 9.82 -18.14
C ARG A 28 -12.76 8.91 -17.17
N TYR A 29 -12.60 9.34 -15.93
CA TYR A 29 -11.74 8.69 -14.95
C TYR A 29 -12.52 7.96 -13.87
N GLU A 30 -12.09 6.74 -13.51
CA GLU A 30 -12.54 6.03 -12.33
C GLU A 30 -11.34 5.77 -11.40
N LEU A 31 -11.53 6.02 -10.11
CA LEU A 31 -10.46 6.02 -9.12
C LEU A 31 -10.35 4.66 -8.44
N VAL A 32 -9.15 4.10 -8.42
CA VAL A 32 -8.86 2.79 -7.82
C VAL A 32 -7.91 2.99 -6.64
N SER A 33 -8.41 2.74 -5.43
CA SER A 33 -7.61 2.85 -4.22
C SER A 33 -6.57 1.73 -4.13
N VAL A 34 -5.29 2.10 -4.04
CA VAL A 34 -4.17 1.17 -3.87
C VAL A 34 -3.58 1.33 -2.47
N ASP A 35 -4.41 1.02 -1.48
CA ASP A 35 -4.05 1.11 -0.06
C ASP A 35 -4.43 -0.18 0.68
N ALA A 36 -3.47 -0.75 1.43
CA ALA A 36 -3.66 -2.01 2.13
C ALA A 36 -4.60 -1.92 3.33
N MET A 37 -4.94 -0.72 3.79
CA MET A 37 -5.80 -0.50 4.95
C MET A 37 -7.16 0.08 4.56
N ALA A 38 -7.24 0.89 3.50
CA ALA A 38 -8.51 1.44 3.01
C ALA A 38 -9.49 0.36 2.48
N VAL A 39 -9.01 -0.84 2.21
CA VAL A 39 -9.84 -2.00 1.84
C VAL A 39 -10.76 -2.47 2.97
N TYR A 40 -10.40 -2.20 4.23
CA TYR A 40 -11.18 -2.66 5.39
C TYR A 40 -12.33 -1.72 5.70
N ARG A 41 -13.55 -2.24 5.81
CA ARG A 41 -14.71 -1.49 6.32
C ARG A 41 -14.45 -0.99 7.73
N PHE A 42 -15.00 0.16 8.07
CA PHE A 42 -14.95 0.75 9.42
C PHE A 42 -13.57 1.22 9.91
N LEU A 43 -12.53 1.12 9.08
CA LEU A 43 -11.25 1.76 9.32
C LEU A 43 -11.20 3.04 8.47
N ASP A 44 -11.93 4.07 8.85
CA ASP A 44 -12.21 5.22 7.99
C ASP A 44 -11.31 6.42 8.30
N LEU A 45 -11.33 6.89 9.53
CA LEU A 45 -10.60 8.08 9.94
C LEU A 45 -9.09 7.87 9.89
N GLY A 46 -8.59 6.83 10.55
CA GLY A 46 -7.14 6.59 10.65
C GLY A 46 -6.48 6.20 9.34
N THR A 47 -7.22 5.65 8.38
CA THR A 47 -6.72 5.35 7.03
C THR A 47 -6.87 6.53 6.07
N ALA A 48 -7.51 7.60 6.52
CA ALA A 48 -7.79 8.80 5.72
C ALA A 48 -8.49 8.46 4.39
N LYS A 49 -9.50 7.61 4.44
CA LYS A 49 -10.34 7.31 3.27
C LYS A 49 -11.01 8.59 2.76
N PRO A 50 -11.30 8.66 1.46
CA PRO A 50 -12.16 9.71 0.94
C PRO A 50 -13.48 9.78 1.71
N THR A 51 -13.91 10.97 2.05
CA THR A 51 -15.20 11.24 2.70
C THR A 51 -16.36 10.82 1.81
N GLN A 52 -17.57 10.70 2.38
CA GLN A 52 -18.76 10.39 1.60
C GLN A 52 -19.00 11.43 0.49
N ALA A 53 -18.75 12.71 0.76
CA ALA A 53 -18.85 13.79 -0.23
C ALA A 53 -17.84 13.57 -1.37
N GLU A 54 -16.57 13.33 -1.06
CA GLU A 54 -15.52 13.06 -2.05
C GLU A 54 -15.80 11.78 -2.87
N ARG A 55 -16.43 10.77 -2.25
CA ARG A 55 -16.85 9.56 -2.98
C ARG A 55 -18.02 9.78 -3.92
N ALA A 56 -18.85 10.77 -3.65
CA ALA A 56 -19.96 11.13 -4.54
C ALA A 56 -19.50 11.88 -5.81
N GLU A 57 -18.30 12.45 -5.79
CA GLU A 57 -17.74 13.23 -6.89
C GLU A 57 -17.09 12.37 -7.99
N ALA A 58 -16.67 11.15 -7.67
CA ALA A 58 -16.04 10.22 -8.61
C ALA A 58 -16.30 8.77 -8.21
N SER A 59 -16.32 7.86 -9.19
CA SER A 59 -16.43 6.43 -8.93
C SER A 59 -15.15 5.92 -8.29
N TRP A 60 -15.26 5.39 -7.05
CA TRP A 60 -14.16 4.80 -6.30
C TRP A 60 -14.29 3.29 -6.22
N HIS A 61 -13.16 2.61 -6.39
CA HIS A 61 -13.04 1.16 -6.29
C HIS A 61 -12.02 0.75 -5.23
N LEU A 62 -12.17 -0.46 -4.71
CA LEU A 62 -11.29 -1.12 -3.75
C LEU A 62 -11.21 -0.39 -2.39
N ILE A 63 -12.27 0.30 -2.01
CA ILE A 63 -12.49 0.84 -0.67
C ILE A 63 -13.61 0.03 -0.02
N ASP A 64 -13.50 -0.30 1.28
CA ASP A 64 -14.55 -0.99 2.07
C ASP A 64 -14.97 -2.38 1.54
N ILE A 65 -14.06 -3.11 0.92
CA ILE A 65 -14.35 -4.40 0.28
C ILE A 65 -14.19 -5.60 1.23
N VAL A 66 -13.57 -5.42 2.40
CA VAL A 66 -13.22 -6.51 3.33
C VAL A 66 -13.69 -6.21 4.73
N ASP A 67 -14.26 -7.20 5.44
CA ASP A 67 -14.53 -7.06 6.86
C ASP A 67 -13.22 -7.06 7.66
N PRO A 68 -13.08 -6.23 8.71
CA PRO A 68 -11.84 -6.16 9.50
C PRO A 68 -11.43 -7.46 10.18
N SER A 69 -12.35 -8.39 10.38
CA SER A 69 -12.05 -9.73 10.92
C SER A 69 -11.32 -10.64 9.93
N GLN A 70 -11.39 -10.34 8.65
CA GLN A 70 -10.81 -11.13 7.57
C GLN A 70 -9.38 -10.68 7.27
N GLN A 71 -8.50 -11.65 6.96
CA GLN A 71 -7.18 -11.32 6.42
C GLN A 71 -7.28 -10.97 4.94
N PHE A 72 -6.57 -9.93 4.54
CA PHE A 72 -6.48 -9.53 3.14
C PHE A 72 -5.03 -9.51 2.68
N SER A 73 -4.75 -10.16 1.56
CA SER A 73 -3.40 -10.33 1.05
C SER A 73 -3.17 -9.55 -0.24
N VAL A 74 -1.88 -9.36 -0.60
CA VAL A 74 -1.52 -8.74 -1.89
C VAL A 74 -2.04 -9.54 -3.09
N ALA A 75 -2.14 -10.88 -2.98
CA ALA A 75 -2.71 -11.72 -4.04
C ALA A 75 -4.22 -11.49 -4.20
N ALA A 76 -4.96 -11.40 -3.08
CA ALA A 76 -6.37 -11.06 -3.11
C ALA A 76 -6.60 -9.64 -3.68
N PHE A 77 -5.76 -8.67 -3.29
CA PHE A 77 -5.80 -7.33 -3.86
C PHE A 77 -5.56 -7.35 -5.37
N GLN A 78 -4.53 -8.06 -5.83
CA GLN A 78 -4.20 -8.15 -7.26
C GLN A 78 -5.36 -8.73 -8.08
N ALA A 79 -6.01 -9.79 -7.58
CA ALA A 79 -7.17 -10.38 -8.23
C ALA A 79 -8.35 -9.41 -8.29
N ALA A 80 -8.68 -8.74 -7.17
CA ALA A 80 -9.74 -7.74 -7.13
C ALA A 80 -9.45 -6.55 -8.04
N ALA A 81 -8.20 -6.06 -8.04
CA ALA A 81 -7.78 -4.96 -8.89
C ALA A 81 -7.89 -5.31 -10.39
N ARG A 82 -7.48 -6.51 -10.78
CA ARG A 82 -7.62 -6.97 -12.18
C ARG A 82 -9.08 -6.91 -12.63
N HIS A 83 -9.98 -7.49 -11.86
CA HIS A 83 -11.42 -7.48 -12.17
C HIS A 83 -11.99 -6.06 -12.29
N VAL A 84 -11.60 -5.16 -11.38
CA VAL A 84 -12.01 -3.74 -11.42
C VAL A 84 -11.49 -3.05 -12.68
N LEU A 85 -10.20 -3.25 -13.01
CA LEU A 85 -9.58 -2.62 -14.18
C LEU A 85 -10.22 -3.09 -15.47
N GLU A 86 -10.47 -4.38 -15.63
CA GLU A 86 -11.20 -4.95 -16.78
C GLU A 86 -12.60 -4.33 -16.91
N GLY A 87 -13.32 -4.16 -15.79
CA GLY A 87 -14.63 -3.52 -15.78
C GLY A 87 -14.59 -2.04 -16.16
N ILE A 88 -13.59 -1.28 -15.70
CA ILE A 88 -13.41 0.14 -16.07
C ILE A 88 -13.12 0.26 -17.58
N GLU A 89 -12.19 -0.53 -18.08
CA GLU A 89 -11.79 -0.53 -19.48
C GLU A 89 -12.95 -0.94 -20.42
N SER A 90 -13.79 -1.90 -19.99
CA SER A 90 -14.97 -2.31 -20.77
C SER A 90 -16.02 -1.19 -20.93
N ARG A 91 -16.01 -0.19 -20.05
CA ARG A 91 -16.84 1.02 -20.15
C ARG A 91 -16.15 2.17 -20.91
N ASN A 92 -14.96 1.92 -21.47
CA ASN A 92 -14.11 2.93 -22.10
C ASN A 92 -13.69 4.08 -21.16
N HIS A 93 -13.64 3.81 -19.84
CA HIS A 93 -13.12 4.76 -18.87
C HIS A 93 -11.63 4.49 -18.60
N VAL A 94 -10.96 5.49 -18.05
CA VAL A 94 -9.53 5.44 -17.73
C VAL A 94 -9.36 5.19 -16.23
N PRO A 95 -8.76 4.08 -15.81
CA PRO A 95 -8.50 3.84 -14.39
C PRO A 95 -7.36 4.72 -13.90
N VAL A 96 -7.57 5.33 -12.72
CA VAL A 96 -6.55 6.09 -11.98
C VAL A 96 -6.22 5.35 -10.69
N LEU A 97 -5.07 4.73 -10.62
CA LEU A 97 -4.60 4.01 -9.43
C LEU A 97 -3.99 5.00 -8.45
N VAL A 98 -4.56 5.10 -7.25
CA VAL A 98 -4.17 6.10 -6.24
C VAL A 98 -3.78 5.43 -4.93
N GLY A 99 -2.56 5.61 -4.47
CA GLY A 99 -2.21 5.07 -3.16
C GLY A 99 -0.75 5.13 -2.79
N GLY A 100 -0.47 4.69 -1.55
CA GLY A 100 0.88 4.66 -0.99
C GLY A 100 1.44 3.25 -0.80
N THR A 101 0.70 2.19 -1.14
CA THR A 101 1.14 0.82 -0.90
C THR A 101 1.93 0.30 -2.10
N GLY A 102 3.25 0.53 -2.09
CA GLY A 102 4.13 0.25 -3.22
C GLY A 102 4.09 -1.20 -3.72
N LEU A 103 4.01 -2.19 -2.82
CA LEU A 103 3.88 -3.59 -3.21
C LEU A 103 2.59 -3.86 -3.99
N TYR A 104 1.48 -3.22 -3.62
CA TYR A 104 0.19 -3.39 -4.31
C TYR A 104 0.23 -2.76 -5.70
N HIS A 105 0.82 -1.57 -5.85
CA HIS A 105 1.07 -0.99 -7.17
C HIS A 105 1.90 -1.92 -8.06
N ARG A 106 3.02 -2.45 -7.53
CA ARG A 106 3.87 -3.39 -8.28
C ARG A 106 3.13 -4.69 -8.64
N ALA A 107 2.31 -5.22 -7.72
CA ALA A 107 1.53 -6.42 -7.99
C ALA A 107 0.60 -6.25 -9.20
N VAL A 108 -0.01 -5.07 -9.35
CA VAL A 108 -0.93 -4.75 -10.45
C VAL A 108 -0.16 -4.38 -11.72
N LEU A 109 0.76 -3.40 -11.64
CA LEU A 109 1.47 -2.85 -12.81
C LEU A 109 2.42 -3.86 -13.47
N ASP A 110 3.13 -4.65 -12.66
CA ASP A 110 4.12 -5.59 -13.13
C ASP A 110 3.59 -7.03 -13.16
N SER A 111 2.29 -7.23 -12.92
CA SER A 111 1.63 -8.54 -12.91
C SER A 111 2.42 -9.59 -12.12
N LEU A 112 2.90 -9.22 -10.92
CA LEU A 112 3.79 -10.06 -10.12
C LEU A 112 3.16 -11.44 -9.89
N VAL A 113 3.95 -12.49 -10.07
CA VAL A 113 3.55 -13.84 -9.64
C VAL A 113 3.72 -13.92 -8.13
N ILE A 114 2.59 -14.02 -7.41
CA ILE A 114 2.57 -14.04 -5.95
C ILE A 114 2.37 -15.50 -5.51
N PRO A 115 3.41 -16.12 -4.90
CA PRO A 115 3.28 -17.51 -4.44
C PRO A 115 2.24 -17.64 -3.33
N GLY A 116 1.63 -18.82 -3.24
CA GLY A 116 0.66 -19.19 -2.22
C GLY A 116 1.18 -19.05 -0.79
N ARG A 117 0.28 -19.22 0.19
CA ARG A 117 0.59 -19.27 1.61
C ARG A 117 0.57 -20.70 2.12
N PHE A 118 1.50 -21.01 3.02
CA PHE A 118 1.65 -22.30 3.69
C PHE A 118 1.70 -22.08 5.20
N PRO A 119 0.53 -21.89 5.86
CA PRO A 119 0.46 -21.44 7.26
C PRO A 119 1.22 -22.34 8.23
N ASP A 120 1.12 -23.66 8.06
CA ASP A 120 1.77 -24.63 8.95
C ASP A 120 3.30 -24.57 8.81
N VAL A 121 3.81 -24.43 7.59
CA VAL A 121 5.24 -24.24 7.33
C VAL A 121 5.71 -22.92 7.91
N ALA A 122 4.94 -21.84 7.71
CA ALA A 122 5.26 -20.53 8.26
C ALA A 122 5.30 -20.54 9.79
N ALA A 123 4.33 -21.19 10.46
CA ALA A 123 4.29 -21.31 11.92
C ALA A 123 5.50 -22.06 12.48
N ALA A 124 5.88 -23.17 11.85
CA ALA A 124 7.08 -23.93 12.23
C ALA A 124 8.36 -23.07 12.11
N LEU A 125 8.53 -22.37 10.98
CA LEU A 125 9.67 -21.51 10.74
C LEU A 125 9.70 -20.30 11.69
N GLU A 126 8.56 -19.72 12.04
CA GLU A 126 8.50 -18.63 13.02
C GLU A 126 8.90 -19.12 14.41
N ALA A 127 8.49 -20.33 14.83
CA ALA A 127 8.92 -20.93 16.08
C ALA A 127 10.44 -21.24 16.11
N GLU A 128 11.00 -21.70 14.99
CA GLU A 128 12.44 -21.85 14.84
C GLU A 128 13.18 -20.51 14.95
N ALA A 129 12.66 -19.46 14.31
CA ALA A 129 13.24 -18.12 14.33
C ALA A 129 13.27 -17.47 15.73
N GLU A 130 12.40 -17.90 16.66
CA GLU A 130 12.36 -17.40 18.05
C GLU A 130 13.46 -17.96 18.92
N ARG A 131 14.08 -19.07 18.53
CA ARG A 131 15.17 -19.68 19.30
C ARG A 131 16.45 -18.84 19.22
N PRO A 132 17.33 -18.89 20.21
CA PRO A 132 18.64 -18.26 20.11
C PRO A 132 19.41 -18.74 18.87
N GLY A 133 19.83 -17.80 18.01
CA GLY A 133 20.48 -18.13 16.73
C GLY A 133 19.56 -18.60 15.61
N GLY A 134 18.26 -18.77 15.84
CA GLY A 134 17.31 -19.34 14.88
C GLY A 134 17.23 -18.59 13.55
N VAL A 135 17.28 -17.26 13.57
CA VAL A 135 17.27 -16.46 12.32
C VAL A 135 18.50 -16.75 11.46
N ALA A 136 19.68 -16.88 12.07
CA ALA A 136 20.92 -17.19 11.35
C ALA A 136 20.89 -18.60 10.75
N GLU A 137 20.33 -19.56 11.49
CA GLU A 137 20.15 -20.94 11.01
C GLU A 137 19.17 -21.01 9.83
N LEU A 138 18.03 -20.31 9.92
CA LEU A 138 17.09 -20.21 8.82
C LEU A 138 17.71 -19.52 7.60
N PHE A 139 18.54 -18.51 7.80
CA PHE A 139 19.24 -17.88 6.67
C PHE A 139 20.23 -18.84 6.00
N ARG A 140 20.99 -19.63 6.77
CA ARG A 140 21.87 -20.67 6.24
C ARG A 140 21.08 -21.69 5.40
N ARG A 141 19.95 -22.15 5.93
CA ARG A 141 19.02 -23.06 5.21
C ARG A 141 18.48 -22.44 3.93
N LEU A 142 18.19 -21.13 3.94
CA LEU A 142 17.78 -20.40 2.72
C LEU A 142 18.91 -20.37 1.69
N CYS A 143 20.16 -20.16 2.11
CA CYS A 143 21.32 -20.20 1.22
C CYS A 143 21.49 -21.57 0.52
N GLU A 144 21.14 -22.66 1.20
CA GLU A 144 21.20 -24.04 0.66
C GLU A 144 20.05 -24.32 -0.32
N LEU A 145 18.80 -23.92 0.05
CA LEU A 145 17.60 -24.26 -0.71
C LEU A 145 17.31 -23.27 -1.86
N ASP A 146 17.71 -22.03 -1.72
CA ASP A 146 17.51 -20.95 -2.70
C ASP A 146 18.64 -19.94 -2.66
N PRO A 147 19.84 -20.26 -3.17
CA PRO A 147 21.00 -19.36 -3.16
C PRO A 147 20.71 -18.00 -3.83
N MET A 148 19.94 -18.00 -4.91
CA MET A 148 19.56 -16.78 -5.63
C MET A 148 18.58 -15.92 -4.82
N GLY A 149 17.67 -16.54 -4.10
CA GLY A 149 16.77 -15.87 -3.17
C GLY A 149 17.52 -15.29 -1.96
N ALA A 150 18.46 -16.02 -1.41
CA ALA A 150 19.27 -15.59 -0.27
C ALA A 150 20.07 -14.31 -0.58
N GLN A 151 20.64 -14.17 -1.79
CA GLN A 151 21.34 -12.95 -2.21
C GLN A 151 20.49 -11.68 -2.20
N ARG A 152 19.15 -11.82 -2.21
CA ARG A 152 18.18 -10.72 -2.24
C ARG A 152 17.60 -10.41 -0.87
N VAL A 153 18.01 -11.15 0.17
CA VAL A 153 17.47 -11.06 1.53
C VAL A 153 18.60 -10.74 2.51
N GLU A 154 18.44 -9.70 3.30
CA GLU A 154 19.39 -9.39 4.36
C GLU A 154 19.39 -10.50 5.42
N PRO A 155 20.57 -10.96 5.91
CA PRO A 155 20.70 -12.09 6.84
C PRO A 155 19.93 -11.93 8.16
N ALA A 156 19.66 -10.68 8.59
CA ALA A 156 18.92 -10.37 9.80
C ALA A 156 17.40 -10.17 9.55
N ASN A 157 16.94 -10.23 8.31
CA ASN A 157 15.54 -9.96 7.97
C ASN A 157 14.66 -11.21 8.16
N ARG A 158 14.36 -11.53 9.45
CA ARG A 158 13.51 -12.67 9.84
C ARG A 158 12.29 -12.83 8.92
N ARG A 159 11.51 -11.77 8.72
CA ARG A 159 10.26 -11.85 7.95
C ARG A 159 10.47 -12.30 6.51
N ARG A 160 11.52 -11.81 5.84
CA ARG A 160 11.82 -12.17 4.46
C ARG A 160 12.40 -13.57 4.37
N ILE A 161 13.24 -13.97 5.32
CA ILE A 161 13.81 -15.32 5.41
C ILE A 161 12.70 -16.35 5.58
N VAL A 162 11.85 -16.17 6.60
CA VAL A 162 10.70 -17.05 6.85
C VAL A 162 9.80 -17.14 5.62
N ARG A 163 9.49 -16.02 4.96
CA ARG A 163 8.64 -16.03 3.77
C ARG A 163 9.29 -16.77 2.59
N ALA A 164 10.57 -16.59 2.34
CA ALA A 164 11.27 -17.29 1.26
C ALA A 164 11.30 -18.80 1.52
N LEU A 165 11.60 -19.20 2.74
CA LEU A 165 11.59 -20.61 3.14
C LEU A 165 10.18 -21.21 3.14
N GLU A 166 9.16 -20.49 3.63
CA GLU A 166 7.75 -20.90 3.58
C GLU A 166 7.35 -21.31 2.15
N VAL A 167 7.68 -20.45 1.19
CA VAL A 167 7.36 -20.72 -0.22
C VAL A 167 8.19 -21.87 -0.78
N THR A 168 9.50 -21.86 -0.53
CA THR A 168 10.41 -22.88 -1.07
C THR A 168 10.04 -24.27 -0.57
N ILE A 169 9.77 -24.40 0.73
CA ILE A 169 9.38 -25.68 1.34
C ILE A 169 7.96 -26.07 0.95
N GLY A 170 7.02 -25.11 1.02
CA GLY A 170 5.60 -25.39 0.76
C GLY A 170 5.30 -25.73 -0.70
N THR A 171 6.11 -25.26 -1.65
CA THR A 171 5.91 -25.54 -3.08
C THR A 171 6.89 -26.53 -3.66
N GLY A 172 7.98 -26.85 -2.95
CA GLY A 172 9.11 -27.62 -3.48
C GLY A 172 9.94 -26.88 -4.55
N ARG A 173 9.73 -25.56 -4.72
CA ARG A 173 10.42 -24.73 -5.73
C ARG A 173 11.06 -23.51 -5.07
N PRO A 174 12.29 -23.10 -5.47
CA PRO A 174 12.93 -21.90 -4.95
C PRO A 174 12.03 -20.67 -5.04
N PHE A 175 12.00 -19.85 -3.97
CA PHE A 175 11.24 -18.59 -3.99
C PHE A 175 11.72 -17.65 -5.10
N SER A 176 13.02 -17.68 -5.43
CA SER A 176 13.60 -16.90 -6.53
C SER A 176 13.06 -17.26 -7.91
N SER A 177 12.47 -18.46 -8.08
CA SER A 177 11.89 -18.92 -9.35
C SER A 177 10.57 -18.23 -9.72
N TYR A 178 9.96 -17.47 -8.77
CA TYR A 178 8.73 -16.71 -9.01
C TYR A 178 8.95 -15.35 -9.68
N GLY A 179 10.09 -15.16 -10.32
CA GLY A 179 10.40 -13.97 -11.11
C GLY A 179 11.56 -13.13 -10.54
N PRO A 180 11.88 -12.02 -11.19
CA PRO A 180 13.01 -11.16 -10.82
C PRO A 180 12.81 -10.45 -9.47
N GLY A 181 11.67 -10.64 -8.82
CA GLY A 181 11.32 -9.99 -7.57
C GLY A 181 11.03 -8.50 -7.73
N LEU A 182 11.37 -7.72 -6.69
CA LEU A 182 11.05 -6.30 -6.62
C LEU A 182 12.19 -5.38 -7.11
N VAL A 183 13.26 -5.94 -7.64
CA VAL A 183 14.46 -5.18 -8.09
C VAL A 183 14.41 -4.84 -9.58
N SER A 184 13.56 -5.50 -10.36
CA SER A 184 13.37 -5.24 -11.78
C SER A 184 12.05 -4.51 -12.04
N TYR A 185 12.04 -3.58 -12.97
CA TYR A 185 10.88 -2.78 -13.37
C TYR A 185 10.61 -3.00 -14.85
N ALA A 186 9.52 -3.72 -15.14
CA ALA A 186 9.10 -3.94 -16.53
C ALA A 186 8.63 -2.62 -17.17
N PRO A 187 8.81 -2.44 -18.49
CA PRO A 187 8.18 -1.34 -19.22
C PRO A 187 6.66 -1.33 -18.96
N THR A 188 6.09 -0.13 -18.90
CA THR A 188 4.64 0.05 -18.72
C THR A 188 4.15 1.18 -19.63
N THR A 189 2.92 1.08 -20.09
CA THR A 189 2.21 2.17 -20.80
C THR A 189 1.53 3.14 -19.81
N ALA A 190 1.52 2.81 -18.50
CA ALA A 190 0.95 3.68 -17.49
C ALA A 190 1.86 4.87 -17.18
N THR A 191 1.30 6.08 -17.13
CA THR A 191 1.98 7.27 -16.63
C THR A 191 1.97 7.27 -15.10
N ILE A 192 3.15 7.13 -14.48
CA ILE A 192 3.29 7.07 -13.02
C ILE A 192 3.74 8.42 -12.49
N VAL A 193 2.84 9.11 -11.79
CA VAL A 193 3.09 10.42 -11.18
C VAL A 193 3.40 10.25 -9.69
N GLY A 194 4.60 10.65 -9.28
CA GLY A 194 5.03 10.65 -7.87
C GLY A 194 4.88 12.02 -7.24
N LEU A 195 4.10 12.13 -6.16
CA LEU A 195 3.99 13.37 -5.42
C LEU A 195 5.03 13.44 -4.29
N GLN A 196 5.79 14.52 -4.25
CA GLN A 196 6.77 14.80 -3.22
C GLN A 196 6.52 16.14 -2.54
N LEU A 197 6.87 16.21 -1.26
CA LEU A 197 6.88 17.43 -0.47
C LEU A 197 8.22 17.55 0.26
N GLU A 198 8.56 18.80 0.63
CA GLU A 198 9.64 19.01 1.57
C GLU A 198 9.35 18.30 2.91
N ARG A 199 10.39 17.79 3.55
CA ARG A 199 10.26 16.91 4.71
C ARG A 199 9.54 17.55 5.89
N GLY A 200 9.91 18.77 6.24
CA GLY A 200 9.29 19.50 7.36
C GLY A 200 7.80 19.75 7.10
N GLU A 201 7.45 20.13 5.86
CA GLU A 201 6.06 20.35 5.48
C GLU A 201 5.24 19.05 5.52
N LEU A 202 5.79 17.93 5.06
CA LEU A 202 5.13 16.64 5.14
C LEU A 202 4.89 16.23 6.61
N ASP A 203 5.90 16.36 7.46
CA ASP A 203 5.80 16.02 8.89
C ASP A 203 4.78 16.89 9.62
N ARG A 204 4.69 18.20 9.25
CA ARG A 204 3.66 19.12 9.75
C ARG A 204 2.26 18.69 9.31
N ARG A 205 2.06 18.38 8.02
CA ARG A 205 0.76 17.91 7.49
C ARG A 205 0.32 16.62 8.16
N LEU A 206 1.24 15.71 8.42
CA LEU A 206 0.92 14.45 9.12
C LEU A 206 0.47 14.69 10.55
N ALA A 207 1.09 15.63 11.27
CA ALA A 207 0.70 15.99 12.63
C ALA A 207 -0.71 16.62 12.66
N VAL A 208 -0.92 17.67 11.85
CA VAL A 208 -2.24 18.34 11.77
C VAL A 208 -3.35 17.37 11.38
N ARG A 209 -3.10 16.49 10.39
CA ARG A 209 -4.09 15.51 10.00
C ARG A 209 -4.40 14.50 11.10
N PHE A 210 -3.40 14.05 11.86
CA PHE A 210 -3.62 13.10 12.94
C PHE A 210 -4.39 13.74 14.10
N GLU A 211 -4.12 15.00 14.42
CA GLU A 211 -4.90 15.78 15.39
C GLU A 211 -6.36 15.95 14.94
N ASP A 212 -6.60 16.28 13.67
CA ASP A 212 -7.96 16.34 13.10
C ASP A 212 -8.67 14.98 13.19
N GLN A 213 -7.99 13.88 12.87
CA GLN A 213 -8.55 12.53 12.98
C GLN A 213 -8.98 12.22 14.43
N LEU A 214 -8.17 12.57 15.42
CA LEU A 214 -8.52 12.41 16.84
C LEU A 214 -9.72 13.29 17.22
N ALA A 215 -9.74 14.54 16.80
CA ALA A 215 -10.85 15.45 17.05
C ALA A 215 -12.16 14.99 16.40
N ARG A 216 -12.08 14.29 15.28
CA ARG A 216 -13.24 13.72 14.56
C ARG A 216 -13.68 12.35 15.09
N GLY A 217 -13.07 11.83 16.15
CA GLY A 217 -13.50 10.61 16.81
C GLY A 217 -12.72 9.35 16.44
N LEU A 218 -11.44 9.44 16.05
CA LEU A 218 -10.62 8.26 15.75
C LEU A 218 -10.53 7.29 16.94
N LEU A 219 -10.49 7.81 18.18
CA LEU A 219 -10.46 6.95 19.37
C LEU A 219 -11.77 6.18 19.53
N GLU A 220 -12.89 6.81 19.27
CA GLU A 220 -14.24 6.20 19.31
C GLU A 220 -14.38 5.14 18.22
N GLU A 221 -13.86 5.39 17.01
CA GLU A 221 -13.81 4.41 15.95
C GLU A 221 -12.99 3.17 16.35
N VAL A 222 -11.84 3.37 17.01
CA VAL A 222 -11.01 2.27 17.53
C VAL A 222 -11.71 1.49 18.64
N ARG A 223 -12.43 2.15 19.56
CA ARG A 223 -13.23 1.49 20.62
C ARG A 223 -14.34 0.64 20.01
N ALA A 224 -15.04 1.16 19.02
CA ALA A 224 -16.07 0.41 18.30
C ALA A 224 -15.49 -0.82 17.59
N LEU A 225 -14.31 -0.70 16.99
CA LEU A 225 -13.61 -1.81 16.36
C LEU A 225 -13.14 -2.86 17.38
N ALA A 226 -12.63 -2.44 18.52
CA ALA A 226 -12.19 -3.33 19.60
C ALA A 226 -13.34 -4.15 20.20
N SER A 227 -14.56 -3.57 20.29
CA SER A 227 -15.75 -4.21 20.83
C SER A 227 -16.48 -5.15 19.84
N ARG A 228 -16.02 -5.26 18.59
CA ARG A 228 -16.67 -6.13 17.59
C ARG A 228 -16.57 -7.61 17.98
N PRO A 229 -17.68 -8.38 18.01
CA PRO A 229 -17.66 -9.81 18.35
C PRO A 229 -16.75 -10.63 17.44
N ALA A 230 -16.68 -10.29 16.14
CA ALA A 230 -15.81 -10.97 15.18
C ALA A 230 -14.33 -10.61 15.32
N GLY A 231 -14.00 -9.61 16.15
CA GLY A 231 -12.63 -9.12 16.35
C GLY A 231 -12.03 -8.45 15.12
N LEU A 232 -10.72 -8.27 15.19
CA LEU A 232 -9.90 -7.73 14.09
C LEU A 232 -8.87 -8.76 13.64
N SER A 233 -8.73 -8.92 12.34
CA SER A 233 -7.67 -9.75 11.77
C SER A 233 -6.28 -9.21 12.14
N ARG A 234 -5.27 -10.08 12.09
CA ARG A 234 -3.88 -9.68 12.32
C ARG A 234 -3.46 -8.53 11.40
N THR A 235 -3.96 -8.50 10.17
CA THR A 235 -3.61 -7.44 9.19
C THR A 235 -4.29 -6.13 9.54
N ALA A 236 -5.59 -6.12 9.82
CA ALA A 236 -6.33 -4.91 10.20
C ALA A 236 -5.75 -4.26 11.48
N ARG A 237 -5.39 -5.07 12.48
CA ARG A 237 -4.74 -4.59 13.72
C ARG A 237 -3.38 -3.92 13.51
N GLN A 238 -2.74 -4.06 12.33
CA GLN A 238 -1.45 -3.41 12.03
C GLN A 238 -1.58 -2.01 11.44
N ALA A 239 -2.81 -1.55 11.16
CA ALA A 239 -3.03 -0.20 10.67
C ALA A 239 -2.47 0.83 11.67
N ILE A 240 -1.67 1.77 11.17
CA ILE A 240 -1.02 2.79 12.01
C ILE A 240 -2.10 3.74 12.53
N GLY A 241 -1.97 4.12 13.79
CA GLY A 241 -3.01 4.83 14.54
C GLY A 241 -3.94 3.85 15.26
N TYR A 242 -4.50 2.86 14.56
CA TYR A 242 -5.34 1.83 15.18
C TYR A 242 -4.56 0.93 16.13
N ARG A 243 -3.42 0.41 15.69
CA ARG A 243 -2.58 -0.45 16.51
C ARG A 243 -2.22 0.18 17.85
N GLU A 244 -1.80 1.43 17.81
CA GLU A 244 -1.34 2.16 18.98
C GLU A 244 -2.53 2.52 19.91
N LEU A 245 -3.65 2.97 19.33
CA LEU A 245 -4.86 3.28 20.08
C LEU A 245 -5.55 2.01 20.61
N LEU A 246 -5.46 0.87 19.91
CA LEU A 246 -5.87 -0.43 20.47
C LEU A 246 -5.06 -0.80 21.71
N SER A 247 -3.74 -0.52 21.73
CA SER A 247 -2.94 -0.73 22.95
C SER A 247 -3.41 0.15 24.12
N HIS A 248 -3.87 1.38 23.84
CA HIS A 248 -4.52 2.20 24.86
C HIS A 248 -5.83 1.57 25.37
N VAL A 249 -6.69 1.15 24.45
CA VAL A 249 -8.04 0.63 24.78
C VAL A 249 -7.97 -0.73 25.48
N GLU A 250 -7.11 -1.63 25.03
CA GLU A 250 -7.06 -3.03 25.47
C GLU A 250 -6.03 -3.29 26.56
N GLN A 251 -4.95 -2.49 26.64
CA GLN A 251 -3.80 -2.74 27.53
C GLN A 251 -3.53 -1.59 28.49
N GLY A 252 -4.30 -0.50 28.45
CA GLY A 252 -4.15 0.65 29.32
C GLY A 252 -2.91 1.52 29.08
N VAL A 253 -2.28 1.42 27.90
CA VAL A 253 -1.18 2.33 27.53
C VAL A 253 -1.69 3.78 27.60
N PRO A 254 -0.96 4.74 28.20
CA PRO A 254 -1.38 6.14 28.22
C PRO A 254 -1.71 6.68 26.84
N LEU A 255 -2.83 7.40 26.70
CA LEU A 255 -3.30 7.92 25.39
C LEU A 255 -2.24 8.82 24.73
N GLU A 256 -1.59 9.66 25.51
CA GLU A 256 -0.52 10.53 25.01
C GLU A 256 0.63 9.71 24.39
N GLN A 257 1.02 8.62 25.04
CA GLN A 257 2.04 7.72 24.52
C GLN A 257 1.58 7.02 23.22
N ALA A 258 0.33 6.55 23.16
CA ALA A 258 -0.25 5.95 21.97
C ALA A 258 -0.27 6.93 20.79
N ASN A 259 -0.64 8.19 21.04
CA ASN A 259 -0.66 9.25 20.04
C ASN A 259 0.75 9.59 19.53
N ALA A 260 1.72 9.77 20.44
CA ALA A 260 3.11 10.03 20.07
C ALA A 260 3.70 8.91 19.21
N GLU A 261 3.43 7.65 19.57
CA GLU A 261 3.88 6.49 18.81
C GLU A 261 3.19 6.39 17.45
N SER A 262 1.89 6.69 17.36
CA SER A 262 1.15 6.76 16.10
C SER A 262 1.79 7.75 15.14
N LEU A 263 2.06 8.96 15.60
CA LEU A 263 2.68 10.00 14.77
C LEU A 263 4.11 9.63 14.36
N ARG A 264 4.89 9.06 15.28
CA ARG A 264 6.24 8.55 14.97
C ARG A 264 6.20 7.50 13.84
N ARG A 265 5.24 6.58 13.89
CA ARG A 265 5.05 5.52 12.88
C ARG A 265 4.51 6.04 11.56
N LEU A 266 3.60 7.03 11.57
CA LEU A 266 3.13 7.70 10.35
C LEU A 266 4.29 8.38 9.60
N ARG A 267 5.17 9.09 10.30
CA ARG A 267 6.38 9.68 9.73
C ARG A 267 7.33 8.60 9.17
N ALA A 268 7.49 7.49 9.90
CA ALA A 268 8.30 6.37 9.41
C ALA A 268 7.67 5.67 8.19
N LEU A 269 6.33 5.55 8.13
CA LEU A 269 5.63 5.05 6.96
C LEU A 269 5.87 5.95 5.75
N ALA A 270 5.71 7.25 5.90
CA ALA A 270 5.93 8.22 4.83
C ALA A 270 7.35 8.11 4.23
N ARG A 271 8.39 7.99 5.10
CA ARG A 271 9.78 7.76 4.65
C ARG A 271 9.94 6.45 3.86
N ARG A 272 9.33 5.35 4.34
CA ARG A 272 9.41 4.06 3.65
C ARG A 272 8.69 4.09 2.30
N GLN A 273 7.54 4.77 2.21
CA GLN A 273 6.82 4.93 0.95
C GLN A 273 7.63 5.74 -0.06
N GLU A 274 8.19 6.86 0.36
CA GLU A 274 9.05 7.67 -0.50
C GLU A 274 10.27 6.89 -0.99
N ALA A 275 11.01 6.24 -0.07
CA ALA A 275 12.17 5.41 -0.43
C ALA A 275 11.80 4.23 -1.35
N TRP A 276 10.58 3.69 -1.22
CA TRP A 276 10.08 2.65 -2.10
C TRP A 276 9.90 3.18 -3.53
N PHE A 277 9.14 4.24 -3.69
CA PHE A 277 8.81 4.78 -5.02
C PHE A 277 10.02 5.44 -5.71
N ARG A 278 10.99 5.98 -4.96
CA ARG A 278 12.22 6.52 -5.55
C ARG A 278 13.10 5.50 -6.24
N ARG A 279 12.91 4.20 -5.95
CA ARG A 279 13.63 3.12 -6.65
C ARG A 279 13.03 2.80 -8.01
N ASP A 280 11.80 3.21 -8.28
CA ASP A 280 11.13 2.96 -9.55
C ASP A 280 11.49 4.06 -10.56
N PRO A 281 12.29 3.76 -11.59
CA PRO A 281 12.72 4.77 -12.57
C PRO A 281 11.60 5.28 -13.47
N ARG A 282 10.42 4.64 -13.44
CA ARG A 282 9.26 5.02 -14.24
C ARG A 282 8.45 6.16 -13.60
N VAL A 283 8.77 6.54 -12.36
CA VAL A 283 8.03 7.57 -11.62
C VAL A 283 8.47 8.97 -12.04
N HIS A 284 7.54 9.75 -12.56
CA HIS A 284 7.69 11.18 -12.81
C HIS A 284 7.38 11.98 -11.54
N TRP A 285 8.42 12.51 -10.89
CA TRP A 285 8.27 13.20 -9.62
C TRP A 285 7.84 14.66 -9.80
N ILE A 286 6.75 15.06 -9.14
CA ILE A 286 6.23 16.44 -9.13
C ILE A 286 6.11 16.92 -7.68
N ARG A 287 6.46 18.19 -7.45
CA ARG A 287 6.21 18.84 -6.16
C ARG A 287 4.71 19.05 -5.97
N ALA A 288 4.19 18.55 -4.83
CA ALA A 288 2.76 18.60 -4.52
C ALA A 288 2.29 19.99 -4.03
N ASP A 289 3.22 20.87 -3.72
CA ASP A 289 2.97 22.25 -3.28
C ASP A 289 3.03 23.29 -4.42
N ARG A 290 3.19 22.86 -5.66
CA ARG A 290 3.13 23.76 -6.83
C ARG A 290 1.72 24.25 -7.07
N SER A 291 1.58 25.49 -7.50
CA SER A 291 0.27 26.14 -7.74
C SER A 291 -0.52 25.51 -8.90
N ASP A 292 0.17 24.99 -9.93
CA ASP A 292 -0.43 24.33 -11.09
C ASP A 292 -0.09 22.82 -11.11
N LEU A 293 -0.52 22.12 -10.06
CA LEU A 293 -0.27 20.68 -9.94
C LEU A 293 -1.06 19.89 -10.99
N LEU A 294 -2.33 20.19 -11.15
CA LEU A 294 -3.21 19.49 -12.11
C LEU A 294 -2.74 19.72 -13.56
N GLY A 295 -2.41 20.96 -13.92
CA GLY A 295 -1.89 21.29 -15.26
C GLY A 295 -0.61 20.52 -15.61
N ALA A 296 0.33 20.43 -14.67
CA ALA A 296 1.54 19.64 -14.86
C ALA A 296 1.28 18.13 -15.06
N VAL A 297 0.31 17.57 -14.34
CA VAL A 297 -0.07 16.16 -14.51
C VAL A 297 -0.73 15.97 -15.87
N ARG A 298 -1.64 16.84 -16.27
CA ARG A 298 -2.31 16.76 -17.58
C ARG A 298 -1.32 16.88 -18.74
N ALA A 299 -0.30 17.73 -18.63
CA ALA A 299 0.75 17.82 -19.63
C ALA A 299 1.50 16.49 -19.78
N LEU A 300 1.90 15.84 -18.66
CA LEU A 300 2.52 14.51 -18.71
C LEU A 300 1.63 13.44 -19.34
N LEU A 301 0.32 13.50 -19.10
CA LEU A 301 -0.62 12.55 -19.70
C LEU A 301 -0.78 12.77 -21.22
N ALA A 302 -0.82 14.02 -21.68
CA ALA A 302 -0.91 14.37 -23.07
C ALA A 302 0.36 13.94 -23.86
N ASP A 303 1.55 14.13 -23.27
CA ASP A 303 2.81 13.68 -23.86
C ASP A 303 2.84 12.14 -24.01
N ALA A 304 2.35 11.40 -23.01
CA ALA A 304 2.28 9.95 -23.06
C ALA A 304 1.31 9.44 -24.16
N ASP A 305 0.13 10.06 -24.29
CA ASP A 305 -0.86 9.72 -25.33
C ASP A 305 -0.28 10.01 -26.74
N SER A 306 0.50 11.07 -26.89
CA SER A 306 1.14 11.44 -28.18
C SER A 306 2.20 10.40 -28.59
N VAL A 307 2.99 9.90 -27.67
CA VAL A 307 4.02 8.87 -27.93
C VAL A 307 3.37 7.52 -28.31
N GLU A 308 2.22 7.18 -27.71
CA GLU A 308 1.49 5.94 -28.02
C GLU A 308 0.83 6.01 -29.42
N ALA A 309 0.31 7.19 -29.81
CA ALA A 309 -0.30 7.42 -31.14
C ALA A 309 0.73 7.31 -32.30
N VAL A 310 2.00 7.60 -32.07
CA VAL A 310 3.08 7.50 -33.08
C VAL A 310 3.56 6.04 -33.26
N ARG A 311 3.27 5.13 -32.32
CA ARG A 311 3.70 3.73 -32.36
C ARG A 311 2.69 2.77 -33.01
N HIS A 312 1.52 3.26 -33.34
CA HIS A 312 0.44 2.56 -34.07
C HIS A 312 0.24 3.15 -35.47
#